data_91849bb04efb828ee1272e6c122fb394
#
_entry.id   91849bb04efb828ee1272e6c122fb394
#
_cell.length_a   1.000
_cell.length_b   1.000
_cell.length_c   1.000
_cell.angle_alpha   90.00
_cell.angle_beta   90.00
_cell.angle_gamma   90.00
#
_symmetry.space_group_name_H-M   'P 1'
#
loop_
_entity.id
_entity.type
_entity.pdbx_description
1 polymer ?
#
loop_
_entity_poly.entity_id
_entity_poly.type
_entity_poly.pdbx_seq_one_letter_code
_entity_poly.pdbx_strand_id
1 'polypeptide(L)'
;MNNYIDFYFDVISPYAFIAHKKIEKINYNKKIKFNYKPILLGGLHNLANITAPAFNKFKMINMKNDCDLVSKKNDIKFKWNDNFPINTLYIMRGYLL
;
A
#
# COMPACT_ATOMS: atom_id res chain seq x y z
N MET A 1 19.09 13.39 -17.24
CA MET A 1 18.65 13.12 -15.86
C MET A 1 17.47 12.16 -15.89
N ASN A 2 17.58 11.02 -15.19
CA ASN A 2 16.52 10.03 -15.15
C ASN A 2 15.46 10.43 -14.11
N ASN A 3 14.25 10.73 -14.57
CA ASN A 3 13.14 11.03 -13.68
C ASN A 3 12.42 9.73 -13.31
N TYR A 4 12.89 9.09 -12.26
CA TYR A 4 12.25 7.88 -11.76
C TYR A 4 12.20 7.87 -10.23
N ILE A 5 11.21 7.16 -9.70
CA ILE A 5 11.00 6.99 -8.26
C ILE A 5 10.80 5.50 -8.00
N ASP A 6 11.50 4.98 -7.02
CA ASP A 6 11.27 3.61 -6.55
C ASP A 6 10.09 3.60 -5.59
N PHE A 7 9.09 2.78 -5.88
CA PHE A 7 7.89 2.63 -5.07
C PHE A 7 7.87 1.23 -4.46
N TYR A 8 8.27 1.14 -3.20
CA TYR A 8 8.25 -0.12 -2.45
C TYR A 8 6.85 -0.37 -1.91
N PHE A 9 6.31 -1.55 -2.17
CA PHE A 9 4.91 -1.82 -1.82
C PHE A 9 4.70 -3.29 -1.41
N ASP A 10 3.66 -3.48 -0.61
CA ASP A 10 3.04 -4.79 -0.38
C ASP A 10 1.54 -4.62 -0.58
N VAL A 11 0.91 -5.57 -1.27
CA VAL A 11 -0.53 -5.51 -1.57
C VAL A 11 -1.39 -5.59 -0.31
N ILE A 12 -0.81 -5.96 0.84
CA ILE A 12 -1.53 -5.91 2.11
C ILE A 12 -1.82 -4.49 2.56
N SER A 13 -1.01 -3.51 2.15
CA SER A 13 -1.12 -2.14 2.63
C SER A 13 -2.24 -1.38 1.91
N PRO A 14 -3.30 -0.95 2.63
CA PRO A 14 -4.34 -0.11 2.03
C PRO A 14 -3.79 1.24 1.57
N TYR A 15 -2.82 1.79 2.29
CA TYR A 15 -2.16 3.04 1.89
C TYR A 15 -1.38 2.89 0.59
N ALA A 16 -0.73 1.74 0.37
CA ALA A 16 -0.03 1.48 -0.88
C ALA A 16 -1.00 1.44 -2.06
N PHE A 17 -2.18 0.86 -1.89
CA PHE A 17 -3.23 0.87 -2.91
C PHE A 17 -3.66 2.29 -3.24
N ILE A 18 -3.94 3.10 -2.23
CA ILE A 18 -4.36 4.49 -2.41
C ILE A 18 -3.27 5.29 -3.11
N ALA A 19 -2.01 5.10 -2.69
CA ALA A 19 -0.86 5.76 -3.33
C ALA A 19 -0.73 5.37 -4.79
N HIS A 20 -0.90 4.08 -5.12
CA HIS A 20 -0.85 3.61 -6.50
C HIS A 20 -1.93 4.28 -7.35
N LYS A 21 -3.17 4.34 -6.87
CA LYS A 21 -4.26 5.00 -7.59
C LYS A 21 -4.03 6.49 -7.76
N LYS A 22 -3.45 7.13 -6.77
CA LYS A 22 -3.09 8.54 -6.85
C LYS A 22 -1.97 8.77 -7.88
N ILE A 23 -0.98 7.90 -7.93
CA ILE A 23 0.09 7.94 -8.94
C ILE A 23 -0.51 7.87 -10.36
N GLU A 24 -1.45 6.97 -10.60
CA GLU A 24 -2.12 6.86 -11.89
C GLU A 24 -2.79 8.16 -12.31
N LYS A 25 -3.40 8.88 -11.35
CA LYS A 25 -4.10 10.14 -11.63
C LYS A 25 -3.15 11.29 -11.92
N ILE A 26 -2.09 11.45 -11.12
CA ILE A 26 -1.18 12.61 -11.25
C ILE A 26 -0.10 12.42 -12.31
N ASN A 27 0.20 11.18 -12.67
CA ASN A 27 1.26 10.85 -13.62
C ASN A 27 0.69 10.27 -14.93
N TYR A 28 -0.50 10.74 -15.33
CA TYR A 28 -1.17 10.21 -16.52
C TYR A 28 -0.34 10.36 -17.80
N ASN A 29 0.50 11.38 -17.88
CA ASN A 29 1.38 11.64 -19.05
C ASN A 29 2.70 10.88 -18.97
N LYS A 30 2.92 10.09 -17.92
CA LYS A 30 4.10 9.24 -17.72
C LYS A 30 5.44 9.97 -17.78
N LYS A 31 5.47 11.24 -17.37
CA LYS A 31 6.73 12.01 -17.29
C LYS A 31 7.67 11.47 -16.26
N ILE A 32 7.14 10.87 -15.17
CA ILE A 32 7.93 10.26 -14.10
C ILE A 32 7.73 8.77 -14.19
N LYS A 33 8.83 8.03 -14.21
CA LYS A 33 8.79 6.57 -14.17
C LYS A 33 8.77 6.09 -12.73
N PHE A 34 7.77 5.31 -12.37
CA PHE A 34 7.71 4.65 -11.06
C PHE A 34 8.16 3.20 -11.21
N ASN A 35 9.20 2.85 -10.47
CA ASN A 35 9.68 1.48 -10.40
C ASN A 35 8.99 0.79 -9.23
N TYR A 36 8.06 -0.12 -9.50
CA TYR A 36 7.33 -0.84 -8.47
C TYR A 36 8.18 -1.97 -7.94
N LYS A 37 8.53 -1.90 -6.66
CA LYS A 37 9.41 -2.87 -6.01
C LYS A 37 8.64 -3.58 -4.88
N PRO A 38 8.34 -4.88 -5.05
CA PRO A 38 7.59 -5.61 -4.03
C PRO A 38 8.44 -5.85 -2.79
N ILE A 39 7.80 -5.72 -1.62
CA ILE A 39 8.38 -6.05 -0.33
C ILE A 39 7.40 -6.91 0.46
N LEU A 40 7.88 -7.60 1.48
CA LEU A 40 7.02 -8.26 2.45
C LEU A 40 6.96 -7.39 3.70
N LEU A 41 5.91 -6.60 3.82
CA LEU A 41 5.78 -5.60 4.88
C LEU A 41 5.75 -6.23 6.26
N GLY A 42 5.01 -7.35 6.42
CA GLY A 42 4.98 -8.09 7.68
C GLY A 42 6.36 -8.57 8.12
N GLY A 43 7.19 -9.00 7.16
CA GLY A 43 8.56 -9.39 7.44
C GLY A 43 9.42 -8.23 7.91
N LEU A 44 9.26 -7.05 7.30
CA LEU A 44 9.97 -5.84 7.74
C LEU A 44 9.55 -5.41 9.13
N HIS A 45 8.24 -5.43 9.44
CA HIS A 45 7.76 -5.14 10.79
C HIS A 45 8.38 -6.07 11.82
N ASN A 46 8.45 -7.35 11.49
CA ASN A 46 9.01 -8.37 12.39
C ASN A 46 10.50 -8.11 12.67
N LEU A 47 11.28 -7.84 11.62
CA LEU A 47 12.70 -7.53 11.76
C LEU A 47 12.96 -6.25 12.56
N ALA A 48 12.08 -5.27 12.46
CA ALA A 48 12.20 -3.99 13.15
C ALA A 48 11.55 -3.98 14.53
N ASN A 49 10.99 -5.10 15.00
CA ASN A 49 10.22 -5.20 16.25
C ASN A 49 9.05 -4.21 16.30
N ILE A 50 8.39 -3.98 15.16
CA ILE A 50 7.25 -3.09 15.06
C ILE A 50 5.97 -3.92 14.99
N THR A 51 5.00 -3.56 15.84
CA THR A 51 3.66 -4.15 15.76
C THR A 51 2.87 -3.40 14.69
N ALA A 52 2.39 -4.13 13.68
CA ALA A 52 1.58 -3.53 12.63
C ALA A 52 0.30 -2.90 13.20
N PRO A 53 -0.18 -1.77 12.64
CA PRO A 53 -1.41 -1.13 13.11
C PRO A 53 -2.62 -2.07 13.11
N ALA A 54 -2.66 -3.04 12.19
CA ALA A 54 -3.75 -4.01 12.10
C ALA A 54 -3.91 -4.88 13.34
N PHE A 55 -2.85 -5.03 14.15
CA PHE A 55 -2.88 -5.82 15.38
C PHE A 55 -3.15 -4.99 16.63
N ASN A 56 -3.45 -3.70 16.48
CA ASN A 56 -3.86 -2.82 17.56
C ASN A 56 -5.26 -2.30 17.22
N LYS A 57 -6.24 -2.60 18.09
CA LYS A 57 -7.66 -2.30 17.84
C LYS A 57 -7.89 -0.82 17.51
N PHE A 58 -7.31 0.09 18.29
CA PHE A 58 -7.54 1.52 18.11
C PHE A 58 -6.84 2.05 16.87
N LYS A 59 -5.62 1.60 16.62
CA LYS A 59 -4.88 1.96 15.41
C LYS A 59 -5.57 1.43 14.14
N MET A 60 -6.15 0.23 14.22
CA MET A 60 -6.90 -0.36 13.12
C MET A 60 -8.14 0.47 12.78
N ILE A 61 -8.89 0.90 13.80
CA ILE A 61 -10.08 1.75 13.60
C ILE A 61 -9.67 3.08 12.97
N ASN A 62 -8.61 3.71 13.48
CA ASN A 62 -8.10 4.95 12.94
C ASN A 62 -7.66 4.81 11.49
N MET A 63 -6.96 3.72 11.17
CA MET A 63 -6.49 3.45 9.82
C MET A 63 -7.65 3.28 8.84
N LYS A 64 -8.70 2.56 9.23
CA LYS A 64 -9.91 2.41 8.42
C LYS A 64 -10.56 3.76 8.12
N ASN A 65 -10.74 4.57 9.15
CA ASN A 65 -11.35 5.89 9.00
C ASN A 65 -10.50 6.80 8.13
N ASP A 66 -9.19 6.77 8.31
CA ASP A 66 -8.25 7.57 7.53
C ASP A 66 -8.25 7.16 6.06
N CYS A 67 -8.19 5.86 5.77
CA CYS A 67 -8.23 5.36 4.40
C CYS A 67 -9.53 5.73 3.69
N ASP A 68 -10.67 5.63 4.38
CA ASP A 68 -11.96 6.04 3.83
C ASP A 68 -11.98 7.53 3.52
N LEU A 69 -11.46 8.35 4.42
CA LEU A 69 -11.42 9.80 4.25
C LEU A 69 -10.49 10.19 3.08
N VAL A 70 -9.28 9.66 3.07
CA VAL A 70 -8.28 10.00 2.04
C VAL A 70 -8.73 9.52 0.66
N SER A 71 -9.31 8.32 0.56
CA SER A 71 -9.80 7.80 -0.70
C SER A 71 -10.94 8.65 -1.26
N LYS A 72 -11.90 9.05 -0.41
CA LYS A 72 -12.99 9.94 -0.82
C LYS A 72 -12.46 11.30 -1.26
N LYS A 73 -11.54 11.87 -0.51
CA LYS A 73 -10.94 13.17 -0.82
C LYS A 73 -10.23 13.18 -2.17
N ASN A 74 -9.65 12.06 -2.56
CA ASN A 74 -8.92 11.91 -3.82
C ASN A 74 -9.73 11.24 -4.93
N ASP A 75 -11.03 11.03 -4.70
CA ASP A 75 -11.94 10.38 -5.65
C ASP A 75 -11.42 9.00 -6.09
N ILE A 76 -10.99 8.21 -5.14
CA ILE A 76 -10.49 6.85 -5.33
C ILE A 76 -11.53 5.88 -4.79
N LYS A 77 -11.92 4.90 -5.61
CA LYS A 77 -12.79 3.81 -5.15
C LYS A 77 -11.98 2.85 -4.28
N PHE A 78 -12.34 2.78 -3.01
CA PHE A 78 -11.65 1.95 -2.03
C PHE A 78 -12.67 1.16 -1.21
N LYS A 79 -12.41 -0.15 -1.09
CA LYS A 79 -13.23 -1.04 -0.28
C LYS A 79 -12.33 -1.91 0.58
N TRP A 80 -12.60 -1.97 1.88
CA TRP A 80 -11.88 -2.86 2.78
C TRP A 80 -12.10 -4.31 2.41
N ASN A 81 -11.01 -5.07 2.46
CA ASN A 81 -11.06 -6.52 2.41
C ASN A 81 -11.51 -7.03 3.78
N ASP A 82 -12.64 -7.76 3.82
CA ASP A 82 -13.19 -8.30 5.06
C ASP A 82 -12.24 -9.30 5.74
N ASN A 83 -11.31 -9.86 4.99
CA ASN A 83 -10.31 -10.80 5.49
C ASN A 83 -8.98 -10.13 5.88
N PHE A 84 -8.94 -8.79 5.89
CA PHE A 84 -7.75 -8.05 6.27
C PHE A 84 -7.45 -8.20 7.78
N PRO A 85 -6.19 -8.40 8.18
CA PRO A 85 -4.99 -8.57 7.35
C PRO A 85 -4.83 -10.01 6.81
N ILE A 86 -4.20 -10.14 5.64
CA ILE A 86 -3.90 -11.43 5.02
C ILE A 86 -2.38 -11.62 4.87
N ASN A 87 -1.97 -12.87 4.70
CA ASN A 87 -0.56 -13.17 4.39
C ASN A 87 -0.34 -13.03 2.88
N THR A 88 0.53 -12.10 2.48
CA THR A 88 0.77 -11.77 1.07
C THR A 88 2.04 -12.38 0.50
N LEU A 89 2.71 -13.26 1.25
CA LEU A 89 4.01 -13.81 0.84
C LEU A 89 4.01 -14.39 -0.58
N TYR A 90 3.03 -15.24 -0.87
CA TYR A 90 2.96 -15.88 -2.19
C TYR A 90 2.59 -14.90 -3.31
N ILE A 91 1.71 -13.93 -2.99
CA ILE A 91 1.32 -12.89 -3.94
C ILE A 91 2.54 -12.04 -4.31
N MET A 92 3.30 -11.61 -3.32
CA MET A 92 4.48 -10.79 -3.55
C MET A 92 5.60 -11.54 -4.26
N ARG A 93 5.77 -12.83 -3.98
CA ARG A 93 6.69 -13.68 -4.74
C ARG A 93 6.27 -13.82 -6.19
N GLY A 94 4.97 -13.98 -6.44
CA GLY A 94 4.43 -14.06 -7.79
C GLY A 94 4.68 -12.80 -8.60
N TYR A 95 4.64 -11.64 -7.97
CA TYR A 95 4.93 -10.37 -8.63
C TYR A 95 6.35 -10.33 -9.22
N LEU A 96 7.30 -11.02 -8.59
CA LEU A 96 8.70 -11.05 -9.04
C LEU A 96 8.92 -11.93 -10.28
N LEU A 97 7.96 -12.76 -10.64
CA LEU A 97 8.04 -13.60 -11.82
C LEU A 97 7.68 -12.81 -13.07
#